data_c59ff9518f40faa07a79c8a0bdad18cf
#
_entry.id   c59ff9518f40faa07a79c8a0bdad18cf
#
_cell.length_a   1.000
_cell.length_b   1.000
_cell.length_c   1.000
_cell.angle_alpha   90.00
_cell.angle_beta   90.00
_cell.angle_gamma   90.00
#
_symmetry.space_group_name_H-M   'P 1'
#
loop_
_entity.id
_entity.type
_entity.pdbx_description
1 polymer ?
#
loop_
_entity_poly.entity_id
_entity_poly.type
_entity_poly.pdbx_seq_one_letter_code
_entity_poly.pdbx_strand_id
1 'polypeptide(L)'
;DVRSCIVIKDEKIISEYYKPGYSRSSIFSLHSVSKSITSALIGIAIDQGLIKSVDDPAYLYCPQLAAAKNPVMKKITVRQLLNHTSGLVGTDSKIWNEWRNSSDWIEYILSRPMTATPGTFFEYSTGNTHLLAAILENVYKKRLLQIAEEKKKKKIGITSASCGTGPEGVGDGGNGFSMTAYDMARFGQLYCNMGKWEGKQIIPESWVKESTKVQARRPSTGSRYGYQWW
;
A
#
# COMPACT_ATOMS: atom_id res chain seq x y z
N ASP A 1 6.66 -13.72 -19.13
CA ASP A 1 5.54 -13.80 -20.05
C ASP A 1 4.60 -12.59 -19.84
N VAL A 2 4.57 -11.66 -20.82
CA VAL A 2 3.76 -10.42 -20.72
C VAL A 2 2.32 -10.74 -21.10
N ARG A 3 1.37 -10.52 -20.19
CA ARG A 3 -0.07 -10.76 -20.41
C ARG A 3 -0.79 -9.54 -20.98
N SER A 4 -0.36 -8.34 -20.60
CA SER A 4 -0.87 -7.07 -21.11
C SER A 4 0.20 -5.98 -21.03
N CYS A 5 0.16 -5.02 -21.94
CA CYS A 5 0.99 -3.83 -21.94
C CYS A 5 0.17 -2.65 -22.44
N ILE A 6 0.18 -1.55 -21.70
CA ILE A 6 -0.47 -0.29 -22.10
C ILE A 6 0.58 0.82 -22.02
N VAL A 7 0.73 1.56 -23.10
CA VAL A 7 1.62 2.73 -23.17
C VAL A 7 0.77 3.98 -23.27
N ILE A 8 0.98 4.88 -22.32
CA ILE A 8 0.31 6.20 -22.27
C ILE A 8 1.37 7.28 -22.49
N LYS A 9 1.11 8.20 -23.40
CA LYS A 9 1.89 9.42 -23.62
C LYS A 9 0.94 10.61 -23.76
N ASP A 10 1.26 11.70 -23.08
CA ASP A 10 0.45 12.93 -23.10
C ASP A 10 -1.04 12.64 -22.85
N GLU A 11 -1.32 11.85 -21.82
CA GLU A 11 -2.66 11.41 -21.37
C GLU A 11 -3.43 10.54 -22.38
N LYS A 12 -2.81 10.16 -23.51
CA LYS A 12 -3.42 9.32 -24.55
C LYS A 12 -2.78 7.92 -24.57
N ILE A 13 -3.62 6.91 -24.72
CA ILE A 13 -3.12 5.54 -24.98
C ILE A 13 -2.60 5.54 -26.41
N ILE A 14 -1.30 5.25 -26.56
CA ILE A 14 -0.64 5.14 -27.87
C ILE A 14 -0.40 3.69 -28.29
N SER A 15 -0.47 2.76 -27.35
CA SER A 15 -0.36 1.31 -27.62
C SER A 15 -1.06 0.50 -26.55
N GLU A 16 -1.74 -0.54 -26.96
CA GLU A 16 -2.33 -1.59 -26.13
C GLU A 16 -1.98 -2.96 -26.70
N TYR A 17 -1.55 -3.86 -25.82
CA TYR A 17 -1.32 -5.25 -26.14
C TYR A 17 -1.97 -6.14 -25.08
N TYR A 18 -2.64 -7.18 -25.53
CA TYR A 18 -3.15 -8.25 -24.69
C TYR A 18 -2.76 -9.58 -25.34
N LYS A 19 -2.14 -10.46 -24.55
CA LYS A 19 -1.84 -11.83 -25.00
C LYS A 19 -3.14 -12.56 -25.35
N PRO A 20 -3.16 -13.48 -26.34
CA PRO A 20 -4.31 -14.33 -26.62
C PRO A 20 -4.91 -14.94 -25.35
N GLY A 21 -6.23 -14.84 -25.19
CA GLY A 21 -6.97 -15.23 -23.98
C GLY A 21 -7.14 -14.11 -22.94
N TYR A 22 -6.53 -12.94 -23.14
CA TYR A 22 -6.72 -11.74 -22.32
C TYR A 22 -7.32 -10.60 -23.14
N SER A 23 -7.95 -9.67 -22.47
CA SER A 23 -8.60 -8.51 -23.08
C SER A 23 -8.50 -7.28 -22.18
N ARG A 24 -9.00 -6.15 -22.63
CA ARG A 24 -9.12 -4.91 -21.85
C ARG A 24 -9.93 -5.09 -20.56
N SER A 25 -10.88 -6.02 -20.54
CA SER A 25 -11.72 -6.34 -19.37
C SER A 25 -11.12 -7.39 -18.45
N SER A 26 -9.98 -8.00 -18.81
CA SER A 26 -9.34 -9.02 -17.96
C SER A 26 -8.83 -8.39 -16.66
N ILE A 27 -9.18 -9.05 -15.55
CA ILE A 27 -8.75 -8.63 -14.20
C ILE A 27 -7.41 -9.31 -13.90
N PHE A 28 -6.48 -8.52 -13.38
CA PHE A 28 -5.14 -8.98 -12.96
C PHE A 28 -4.95 -8.74 -11.48
N SER A 29 -4.39 -9.72 -10.76
CA SER A 29 -3.90 -9.49 -9.42
C SER A 29 -2.69 -8.54 -9.49
N LEU A 30 -2.73 -7.48 -8.68
CA LEU A 30 -1.67 -6.48 -8.66
C LEU A 30 -0.48 -6.89 -7.81
N HIS A 31 -0.64 -7.94 -7.00
CA HIS A 31 0.39 -8.31 -6.04
C HIS A 31 0.91 -7.06 -5.30
N SER A 32 2.21 -6.87 -5.21
CA SER A 32 2.81 -5.76 -4.45
C SER A 32 2.57 -4.35 -5.01
N VAL A 33 2.03 -4.18 -6.21
CA VAL A 33 1.54 -2.87 -6.66
C VAL A 33 0.39 -2.36 -5.77
N SER A 34 -0.33 -3.26 -5.11
CA SER A 34 -1.31 -2.94 -4.05
C SER A 34 -0.75 -2.00 -2.98
N LYS A 35 0.53 -2.14 -2.65
CA LYS A 35 1.22 -1.31 -1.66
C LYS A 35 1.22 0.17 -2.02
N SER A 36 1.43 0.49 -3.30
CA SER A 36 1.40 1.87 -3.80
C SER A 36 0.00 2.49 -3.71
N ILE A 37 -1.05 1.66 -3.87
CA ILE A 37 -2.43 2.09 -3.67
C ILE A 37 -2.68 2.42 -2.19
N THR A 38 -2.26 1.55 -1.28
CA THR A 38 -2.37 1.76 0.17
C THR A 38 -1.60 3.01 0.60
N SER A 39 -0.39 3.23 0.08
CA SER A 39 0.38 4.46 0.31
C SER A 39 -0.39 5.71 -0.12
N ALA A 40 -0.97 5.71 -1.32
CA ALA A 40 -1.76 6.84 -1.80
C ALA A 40 -2.95 7.16 -0.88
N LEU A 41 -3.61 6.13 -0.33
CA LEU A 41 -4.70 6.30 0.62
C LEU A 41 -4.23 6.88 1.97
N ILE A 42 -3.03 6.51 2.44
CA ILE A 42 -2.40 7.13 3.63
C ILE A 42 -2.16 8.62 3.37
N GLY A 43 -1.61 8.99 2.21
CA GLY A 43 -1.40 10.40 1.85
C GLY A 43 -2.70 11.21 1.83
N ILE A 44 -3.77 10.63 1.32
CA ILE A 44 -5.10 11.26 1.34
C ILE A 44 -5.64 11.37 2.78
N ALA A 45 -5.42 10.36 3.62
CA ALA A 45 -5.84 10.40 5.02
C ALA A 45 -5.12 11.51 5.83
N ILE A 46 -3.84 11.73 5.52
CA ILE A 46 -3.06 12.83 6.12
C ILE A 46 -3.60 14.19 5.65
N ASP A 47 -3.83 14.38 4.35
CA ASP A 47 -4.40 15.61 3.79
C ASP A 47 -5.78 15.95 4.38
N GLN A 48 -6.56 14.94 4.75
CA GLN A 48 -7.86 15.09 5.39
C GLN A 48 -7.78 15.26 6.93
N GLY A 49 -6.58 15.24 7.51
CA GLY A 49 -6.38 15.36 8.95
C GLY A 49 -6.80 14.14 9.77
N LEU A 50 -7.11 12.99 9.13
CA LEU A 50 -7.42 11.74 9.82
C LEU A 50 -6.19 11.08 10.43
N ILE A 51 -5.03 11.30 9.81
CA ILE A 51 -3.70 10.99 10.34
C ILE A 51 -2.96 12.34 10.36
N LYS A 52 -2.37 12.72 11.49
CA LYS A 52 -1.75 14.05 11.62
C LYS A 52 -0.40 14.11 10.91
N SER A 53 0.41 13.06 11.03
CA SER A 53 1.77 13.01 10.46
C SER A 53 2.20 11.57 10.18
N VAL A 54 3.11 11.38 9.22
CA VAL A 54 3.82 10.12 9.05
C VAL A 54 4.72 9.79 10.25
N ASP A 55 5.12 10.79 11.01
CA ASP A 55 5.99 10.65 12.19
C ASP A 55 5.23 10.31 13.47
N ASP A 56 3.90 10.32 13.42
CA ASP A 56 3.09 9.87 14.55
C ASP A 56 3.31 8.39 14.83
N PRO A 57 3.33 8.00 16.10
CA PRO A 57 3.28 6.60 16.49
C PRO A 57 2.05 5.90 15.89
N ALA A 58 2.28 4.81 15.17
CA ALA A 58 1.22 4.09 14.44
C ALA A 58 0.13 3.53 15.37
N TYR A 59 0.45 3.25 16.64
CA TYR A 59 -0.51 2.76 17.63
C TYR A 59 -1.66 3.74 17.91
N LEU A 60 -1.47 5.05 17.64
CA LEU A 60 -2.55 6.04 17.77
C LEU A 60 -3.72 5.76 16.82
N TYR A 61 -3.44 5.06 15.73
CA TYR A 61 -4.38 4.77 14.65
C TYR A 61 -4.67 3.28 14.49
N CYS A 62 -3.96 2.39 15.20
CA CYS A 62 -4.07 0.94 15.12
C CYS A 62 -4.27 0.34 16.53
N PRO A 63 -5.52 0.01 16.92
CA PRO A 63 -5.81 -0.55 18.25
C PRO A 63 -5.01 -1.82 18.56
N GLN A 64 -4.79 -2.68 17.56
CA GLN A 64 -4.02 -3.92 17.73
C GLN A 64 -2.56 -3.61 18.10
N LEU A 65 -1.97 -2.60 17.45
CA LEU A 65 -0.61 -2.17 17.77
C LEU A 65 -0.55 -1.48 19.15
N ALA A 66 -1.61 -0.78 19.54
CA ALA A 66 -1.73 -0.20 20.89
C ALA A 66 -1.79 -1.29 21.97
N ALA A 67 -2.40 -2.45 21.67
CA ALA A 67 -2.50 -3.60 22.55
C ALA A 67 -1.24 -4.50 22.55
N ALA A 68 -0.27 -4.24 21.68
CA ALA A 68 0.94 -5.07 21.57
C ALA A 68 1.68 -5.17 22.91
N LYS A 69 2.06 -6.40 23.28
CA LYS A 69 2.75 -6.70 24.55
C LYS A 69 4.16 -6.08 24.62
N ASN A 70 4.85 -6.05 23.48
CA ASN A 70 6.19 -5.46 23.41
C ASN A 70 6.09 -3.91 23.32
N PRO A 71 6.55 -3.16 24.34
CA PRO A 71 6.43 -1.71 24.36
C PRO A 71 7.24 -1.01 23.25
N VAL A 72 8.26 -1.66 22.68
CA VAL A 72 9.04 -1.12 21.57
C VAL A 72 8.17 -0.95 20.32
N MET A 73 7.18 -1.82 20.11
CA MET A 73 6.26 -1.73 18.97
C MET A 73 5.42 -0.44 18.99
N LYS A 74 5.17 0.14 20.17
CA LYS A 74 4.48 1.43 20.30
C LYS A 74 5.34 2.62 19.84
N LYS A 75 6.63 2.43 19.62
CA LYS A 75 7.52 3.45 19.03
C LYS A 75 7.52 3.45 17.51
N ILE A 76 6.90 2.44 16.88
CA ILE A 76 6.81 2.36 15.42
C ILE A 76 5.94 3.50 14.91
N THR A 77 6.46 4.27 13.96
CA THR A 77 5.73 5.36 13.30
C THR A 77 5.05 4.89 12.00
N VAL A 78 4.09 5.67 11.51
CA VAL A 78 3.47 5.44 10.20
C VAL A 78 4.53 5.46 9.09
N ARG A 79 5.53 6.36 9.18
CA ARG A 79 6.70 6.43 8.29
C ARG A 79 7.44 5.10 8.21
N GLN A 80 7.71 4.49 9.34
CA GLN A 80 8.48 3.25 9.42
C GLN A 80 7.72 2.03 8.87
N LEU A 81 6.40 2.04 8.92
CA LEU A 81 5.57 1.07 8.19
C LEU A 81 5.62 1.32 6.68
N LEU A 82 5.51 2.58 6.25
CA LEU A 82 5.54 2.98 4.84
C LEU A 82 6.86 2.64 4.13
N ASN A 83 7.98 2.86 4.79
CA ASN A 83 9.32 2.66 4.20
C ASN A 83 9.98 1.34 4.61
N HIS A 84 9.23 0.43 5.26
CA HIS A 84 9.70 -0.88 5.70
C HIS A 84 10.89 -0.87 6.67
N THR A 85 10.93 0.11 7.57
CA THR A 85 11.94 0.19 8.65
C THR A 85 11.31 0.02 10.04
N SER A 86 10.17 -0.65 10.16
CA SER A 86 9.44 -0.83 11.42
C SER A 86 10.21 -1.64 12.47
N GLY A 87 11.16 -2.49 12.05
CA GLY A 87 11.82 -3.46 12.90
C GLY A 87 10.96 -4.68 13.25
N LEU A 88 9.73 -4.76 12.75
CA LEU A 88 8.94 -6.00 12.82
C LEU A 88 9.52 -7.05 11.89
N VAL A 89 9.28 -8.32 12.19
CA VAL A 89 9.72 -9.43 11.33
C VAL A 89 9.16 -9.28 9.91
N GLY A 90 10.04 -9.46 8.91
CA GLY A 90 9.65 -9.40 7.51
C GLY A 90 8.81 -10.59 7.09
N THR A 91 7.60 -10.35 6.61
CA THR A 91 6.69 -11.43 6.21
C THR A 91 7.02 -12.04 4.84
N ASP A 92 7.76 -11.33 3.99
CA ASP A 92 8.02 -11.74 2.59
C ASP A 92 9.25 -12.66 2.45
N SER A 93 9.82 -13.09 3.55
CA SER A 93 10.95 -13.99 3.60
C SER A 93 10.53 -15.40 4.08
N LYS A 94 11.16 -15.89 5.15
CA LYS A 94 10.98 -17.25 5.64
C LYS A 94 9.61 -17.57 6.24
N ILE A 95 8.85 -16.54 6.66
CA ILE A 95 7.57 -16.74 7.39
C ILE A 95 6.32 -16.50 6.53
N TRP A 96 6.46 -16.29 5.21
CA TRP A 96 5.33 -15.99 4.32
C TRP A 96 4.17 -16.99 4.45
N ASN A 97 4.48 -18.29 4.34
CA ASN A 97 3.45 -19.33 4.38
C ASN A 97 2.79 -19.44 5.77
N GLU A 98 3.58 -19.34 6.82
CA GLU A 98 3.07 -19.38 8.19
C GLU A 98 2.15 -18.20 8.47
N TRP A 99 2.59 -17.00 8.08
CA TRP A 99 1.81 -15.78 8.21
C TRP A 99 0.50 -15.84 7.41
N ARG A 100 0.57 -16.21 6.13
CA ARG A 100 -0.62 -16.30 5.26
C ARG A 100 -1.64 -17.34 5.71
N ASN A 101 -1.20 -18.40 6.36
CA ASN A 101 -2.06 -19.48 6.88
C ASN A 101 -2.49 -19.26 8.33
N SER A 102 -2.04 -18.20 9.01
CA SER A 102 -2.50 -17.88 10.35
C SER A 102 -3.95 -17.39 10.36
N SER A 103 -4.63 -17.52 11.49
CA SER A 103 -6.03 -17.09 11.68
C SER A 103 -6.20 -15.59 11.84
N ASP A 104 -5.12 -14.86 12.10
CA ASP A 104 -5.08 -13.40 12.23
C ASP A 104 -3.67 -12.93 11.83
N TRP A 105 -3.60 -12.17 10.73
CA TRP A 105 -2.30 -11.73 10.19
C TRP A 105 -1.66 -10.63 11.04
N ILE A 106 -2.46 -9.80 11.70
CA ILE A 106 -1.96 -8.74 12.56
C ILE A 106 -1.45 -9.33 13.86
N GLU A 107 -2.23 -10.17 14.53
CA GLU A 107 -1.83 -10.86 15.76
C GLU A 107 -0.55 -11.68 15.51
N TYR A 108 -0.48 -12.40 14.38
CA TYR A 108 0.70 -13.19 14.03
C TYR A 108 1.97 -12.34 14.00
N ILE A 109 1.95 -11.18 13.32
CA ILE A 109 3.13 -10.30 13.22
C ILE A 109 3.48 -9.70 14.58
N LEU A 110 2.49 -9.22 15.32
CA LEU A 110 2.69 -8.53 16.60
C LEU A 110 3.09 -9.50 17.74
N SER A 111 2.83 -10.80 17.59
CA SER A 111 3.29 -11.82 18.54
C SER A 111 4.76 -12.23 18.34
N ARG A 112 5.39 -11.84 17.22
CA ARG A 112 6.78 -12.20 16.91
C ARG A 112 7.78 -11.25 17.57
N PRO A 113 9.00 -11.72 17.88
CA PRO A 113 10.07 -10.82 18.31
C PRO A 113 10.40 -9.76 17.27
N MET A 114 10.77 -8.59 17.73
CA MET A 114 11.34 -7.55 16.85
C MET A 114 12.71 -8.04 16.30
N THR A 115 12.96 -7.75 15.02
CA THR A 115 14.23 -8.10 14.35
C THR A 115 15.23 -6.96 14.37
N ALA A 116 14.74 -5.72 14.58
CA ALA A 116 15.57 -4.51 14.66
C ALA A 116 14.87 -3.42 15.48
N THR A 117 15.64 -2.42 15.88
CA THR A 117 15.08 -1.17 16.43
C THR A 117 14.32 -0.42 15.33
N PRO A 118 13.10 0.11 15.60
CA PRO A 118 12.37 0.91 14.62
C PRO A 118 13.21 2.03 14.02
N GLY A 119 13.23 2.13 12.70
CA GLY A 119 13.97 3.14 11.94
C GLY A 119 15.40 2.75 11.54
N THR A 120 15.96 1.64 12.01
CA THR A 120 17.39 1.33 11.82
C THR A 120 17.69 0.36 10.69
N PHE A 121 16.73 -0.47 10.29
CA PHE A 121 16.96 -1.51 9.29
C PHE A 121 15.77 -1.64 8.33
N PHE A 122 16.07 -1.71 7.03
CA PHE A 122 15.06 -1.96 5.99
C PHE A 122 14.83 -3.47 5.85
N GLU A 123 13.60 -3.90 6.07
CA GLU A 123 13.15 -5.25 5.79
C GLU A 123 11.79 -5.22 5.07
N TYR A 124 11.79 -5.59 3.79
CA TYR A 124 10.56 -5.59 3.00
C TYR A 124 9.52 -6.53 3.61
N SER A 125 8.33 -6.00 3.88
CA SER A 125 7.29 -6.73 4.61
C SER A 125 5.89 -6.34 4.18
N THR A 126 5.17 -7.29 3.58
CA THR A 126 3.74 -7.15 3.27
C THR A 126 2.92 -6.92 4.54
N GLY A 127 3.36 -7.48 5.67
CA GLY A 127 2.75 -7.25 6.99
C GLY A 127 2.76 -5.78 7.43
N ASN A 128 3.81 -5.02 7.13
CA ASN A 128 3.82 -3.58 7.39
C ASN A 128 2.69 -2.87 6.64
N THR A 129 2.46 -3.25 5.39
CA THR A 129 1.38 -2.65 4.58
C THR A 129 0.00 -3.12 5.05
N HIS A 130 -0.09 -4.34 5.56
CA HIS A 130 -1.33 -4.83 6.17
C HIS A 130 -1.70 -4.03 7.42
N LEU A 131 -0.73 -3.65 8.26
CA LEU A 131 -0.93 -2.72 9.37
C LEU A 131 -1.35 -1.32 8.89
N LEU A 132 -0.82 -0.82 7.77
CA LEU A 132 -1.28 0.44 7.16
C LEU A 132 -2.74 0.34 6.67
N ALA A 133 -3.15 -0.82 6.15
CA ALA A 133 -4.54 -1.06 5.78
C ALA A 133 -5.46 -1.05 7.02
N ALA A 134 -5.04 -1.66 8.11
CA ALA A 134 -5.78 -1.62 9.39
C ALA A 134 -5.90 -0.18 9.93
N ILE A 135 -4.84 0.62 9.84
CA ILE A 135 -4.87 2.05 10.19
C ILE A 135 -5.93 2.78 9.34
N LEU A 136 -5.92 2.60 8.02
CA LEU A 136 -6.90 3.22 7.12
C LEU A 136 -8.33 2.81 7.48
N GLU A 137 -8.60 1.52 7.64
CA GLU A 137 -9.94 1.05 8.02
C GLU A 137 -10.39 1.62 9.36
N ASN A 138 -9.47 1.75 10.32
CA ASN A 138 -9.79 2.33 11.62
C ASN A 138 -10.11 3.83 11.55
N VAL A 139 -9.30 4.64 10.84
CA VAL A 139 -9.52 6.09 10.80
C VAL A 139 -10.70 6.48 9.93
N TYR A 140 -10.98 5.74 8.86
CA TYR A 140 -12.15 5.97 7.99
C TYR A 140 -13.43 5.28 8.48
N LYS A 141 -13.34 4.31 9.40
CA LYS A 141 -14.46 3.44 9.81
C LYS A 141 -15.14 2.75 8.63
N LYS A 142 -14.34 2.33 7.65
CA LYS A 142 -14.78 1.71 6.39
C LYS A 142 -13.80 0.64 5.97
N ARG A 143 -14.25 -0.30 5.15
CA ARG A 143 -13.36 -1.30 4.54
C ARG A 143 -12.42 -0.66 3.53
N LEU A 144 -11.21 -1.21 3.40
CA LEU A 144 -10.15 -0.69 2.52
C LEU A 144 -10.64 -0.47 1.08
N LEU A 145 -11.39 -1.44 0.53
CA LEU A 145 -11.96 -1.32 -0.81
C LEU A 145 -12.94 -0.14 -0.90
N GLN A 146 -13.81 0.05 0.08
CA GLN A 146 -14.76 1.18 0.10
C GLN A 146 -14.02 2.53 0.15
N ILE A 147 -12.97 2.62 0.97
CA ILE A 147 -12.10 3.81 1.01
C ILE A 147 -11.49 4.08 -0.36
N ALA A 148 -10.92 3.05 -1.00
CA ALA A 148 -10.34 3.16 -2.33
C ALA A 148 -11.37 3.56 -3.39
N GLU A 149 -12.58 3.01 -3.34
CA GLU A 149 -13.66 3.33 -4.26
C GLU A 149 -14.14 4.78 -4.11
N GLU A 150 -14.38 5.25 -2.91
CA GLU A 150 -14.82 6.63 -2.66
C GLU A 150 -13.78 7.67 -3.12
N LYS A 151 -12.50 7.37 -2.95
CA LYS A 151 -11.41 8.29 -3.28
C LYS A 151 -10.98 8.22 -4.75
N LYS A 152 -11.08 7.05 -5.38
CA LYS A 152 -10.56 6.77 -6.74
C LYS A 152 -11.66 6.51 -7.77
N LYS A 153 -12.65 5.64 -7.47
CA LYS A 153 -13.63 5.14 -8.45
C LYS A 153 -14.45 6.26 -9.06
N LYS A 154 -15.00 7.17 -8.24
CA LYS A 154 -15.83 8.29 -8.71
C LYS A 154 -15.03 9.41 -9.36
N LYS A 155 -13.71 9.50 -9.15
CA LYS A 155 -12.91 10.65 -9.57
C LYS A 155 -11.97 10.36 -10.74
N ILE A 156 -11.47 9.13 -10.87
CA ILE A 156 -10.52 8.76 -11.94
C ILE A 156 -11.02 7.63 -12.85
N GLY A 157 -12.29 7.24 -12.71
CA GLY A 157 -12.95 6.27 -13.59
C GLY A 157 -12.44 4.83 -13.46
N ILE A 158 -11.83 4.44 -12.35
CA ILE A 158 -11.52 3.04 -12.05
C ILE A 158 -12.82 2.32 -11.71
N THR A 159 -13.16 1.26 -12.46
CA THR A 159 -14.45 0.57 -12.35
C THR A 159 -14.32 -0.89 -11.93
N SER A 160 -13.14 -1.48 -12.04
CA SER A 160 -12.93 -2.93 -11.92
C SER A 160 -12.19 -3.35 -10.64
N ALA A 161 -11.92 -2.42 -9.70
CA ALA A 161 -11.13 -2.74 -8.54
C ALA A 161 -11.85 -3.68 -7.57
N SER A 162 -11.12 -4.69 -7.09
CA SER A 162 -11.47 -5.52 -5.95
C SER A 162 -10.28 -5.61 -4.98
N CYS A 163 -10.54 -6.02 -3.74
CA CYS A 163 -9.51 -6.21 -2.73
C CYS A 163 -9.87 -7.41 -1.86
N GLY A 164 -8.97 -8.37 -1.76
CA GLY A 164 -9.09 -9.47 -0.81
C GLY A 164 -8.90 -8.99 0.64
N THR A 165 -9.21 -9.85 1.59
CA THR A 165 -9.06 -9.57 3.03
C THR A 165 -8.18 -10.61 3.69
N GLY A 166 -7.55 -10.24 4.79
CA GLY A 166 -6.99 -11.18 5.76
C GLY A 166 -8.10 -11.95 6.49
N PRO A 167 -7.75 -13.02 7.20
CA PRO A 167 -8.72 -13.83 7.96
C PRO A 167 -9.42 -13.05 9.07
N GLU A 168 -8.77 -12.05 9.66
CA GLU A 168 -9.33 -11.12 10.64
C GLU A 168 -10.25 -10.06 10.01
N GLY A 169 -10.40 -10.09 8.68
CA GLY A 169 -11.31 -9.26 7.92
C GLY A 169 -10.76 -7.90 7.48
N VAL A 170 -9.52 -7.56 7.79
CA VAL A 170 -8.85 -6.35 7.29
C VAL A 170 -8.46 -6.53 5.82
N GLY A 171 -8.61 -5.48 5.00
CA GLY A 171 -8.26 -5.51 3.58
C GLY A 171 -6.77 -5.82 3.37
N ASP A 172 -6.45 -6.73 2.44
CA ASP A 172 -5.06 -7.04 2.08
C ASP A 172 -4.45 -5.91 1.24
N GLY A 173 -4.11 -4.80 1.90
CA GLY A 173 -3.54 -3.62 1.27
C GLY A 173 -2.16 -3.85 0.64
N GLY A 174 -1.48 -4.91 1.04
CA GLY A 174 -0.14 -5.23 0.59
C GLY A 174 -0.08 -6.07 -0.69
N ASN A 175 -1.13 -6.84 -0.98
CA ASN A 175 -1.09 -7.84 -2.05
C ASN A 175 -2.44 -8.13 -2.71
N GLY A 176 -3.55 -7.69 -2.10
CA GLY A 176 -4.89 -8.16 -2.41
C GLY A 176 -5.68 -7.37 -3.45
N PHE A 177 -5.18 -6.22 -3.93
CA PHE A 177 -5.89 -5.50 -4.99
C PHE A 177 -5.80 -6.23 -6.33
N SER A 178 -6.91 -6.19 -7.06
CA SER A 178 -7.01 -6.66 -8.45
C SER A 178 -7.80 -5.65 -9.27
N MET A 179 -7.40 -5.42 -10.52
CA MET A 179 -8.09 -4.54 -11.46
C MET A 179 -7.66 -4.82 -12.90
N THR A 180 -8.29 -4.17 -13.87
CA THR A 180 -7.85 -4.24 -15.27
C THR A 180 -6.49 -3.56 -15.46
N ALA A 181 -5.75 -3.96 -16.49
CA ALA A 181 -4.52 -3.24 -16.89
C ALA A 181 -4.80 -1.76 -17.19
N TYR A 182 -5.96 -1.46 -17.75
CA TYR A 182 -6.39 -0.10 -18.04
C TYR A 182 -6.57 0.74 -16.78
N ASP A 183 -7.21 0.20 -15.74
CA ASP A 183 -7.39 0.90 -14.47
C ASP A 183 -6.06 1.07 -13.72
N MET A 184 -5.15 0.09 -13.84
CA MET A 184 -3.78 0.20 -13.31
C MET A 184 -2.99 1.31 -14.02
N ALA A 185 -3.12 1.44 -15.35
CA ALA A 185 -2.49 2.49 -16.13
C ALA A 185 -3.01 3.89 -15.71
N ARG A 186 -4.31 4.04 -15.43
CA ARG A 186 -4.91 5.27 -14.88
C ARG A 186 -4.32 5.65 -13.52
N PHE A 187 -4.11 4.66 -12.66
CA PHE A 187 -3.45 4.89 -11.37
C PHE A 187 -2.00 5.36 -11.56
N GLY A 188 -1.25 4.75 -12.47
CA GLY A 188 0.10 5.19 -12.84
C GLY A 188 0.11 6.61 -13.40
N GLN A 189 -0.81 6.92 -14.32
CA GLN A 189 -0.96 8.26 -14.91
C GLN A 189 -1.26 9.33 -13.85
N LEU A 190 -2.10 9.01 -12.84
CA LEU A 190 -2.38 9.92 -11.74
C LEU A 190 -1.09 10.33 -11.00
N TYR A 191 -0.14 9.42 -10.80
CA TYR A 191 1.15 9.72 -10.20
C TYR A 191 2.05 10.54 -11.15
N CYS A 192 2.08 10.22 -12.45
CA CYS A 192 2.79 11.02 -13.46
C CYS A 192 2.29 12.46 -13.49
N ASN A 193 1.00 12.68 -13.29
CA ASN A 193 0.36 14.00 -13.26
C ASN A 193 0.36 14.64 -11.86
N MET A 194 1.30 14.26 -10.99
CA MET A 194 1.43 14.83 -9.64
C MET A 194 0.13 14.77 -8.84
N GLY A 195 -0.61 13.68 -8.98
CA GLY A 195 -1.86 13.43 -8.26
C GLY A 195 -3.10 14.13 -8.82
N LYS A 196 -3.01 14.77 -9.99
CA LYS A 196 -4.13 15.44 -10.67
C LYS A 196 -4.81 14.53 -11.68
N TRP A 197 -6.14 14.63 -11.76
CA TRP A 197 -6.98 13.97 -12.76
C TRP A 197 -8.05 14.96 -13.24
N GLU A 198 -8.14 15.21 -14.55
CA GLU A 198 -9.09 16.17 -15.14
C GLU A 198 -9.12 17.51 -14.37
N GLY A 199 -7.93 18.05 -14.08
CA GLY A 199 -7.76 19.32 -13.37
C GLY A 199 -8.03 19.28 -11.86
N LYS A 200 -8.47 18.16 -11.29
CA LYS A 200 -8.76 18.01 -9.86
C LYS A 200 -7.63 17.30 -9.15
N GLN A 201 -7.20 17.82 -7.99
CA GLN A 201 -6.25 17.14 -7.13
C GLN A 201 -6.94 15.95 -6.43
N ILE A 202 -6.44 14.74 -6.66
CA ILE A 202 -6.95 13.48 -6.09
C ILE A 202 -6.01 12.96 -4.99
N ILE A 203 -4.71 12.98 -5.25
CA ILE A 203 -3.65 12.68 -4.29
C ILE A 203 -2.86 13.98 -4.10
N PRO A 204 -2.57 14.44 -2.89
CA PRO A 204 -1.78 15.66 -2.69
C PRO A 204 -0.47 15.61 -3.47
N GLU A 205 -0.11 16.68 -4.16
CA GLU A 205 1.15 16.76 -4.92
C GLU A 205 2.36 16.55 -4.01
N SER A 206 2.30 17.12 -2.80
CA SER A 206 3.33 16.92 -1.77
C SER A 206 3.51 15.44 -1.42
N TRP A 207 2.40 14.67 -1.36
CA TRP A 207 2.47 13.24 -1.10
C TRP A 207 3.08 12.46 -2.27
N VAL A 208 2.72 12.79 -3.51
CA VAL A 208 3.32 12.15 -4.69
C VAL A 208 4.83 12.33 -4.66
N LYS A 209 5.31 13.56 -4.44
CA LYS A 209 6.75 13.87 -4.33
C LYS A 209 7.42 13.14 -3.17
N GLU A 210 6.81 13.16 -1.99
CA GLU A 210 7.41 12.54 -0.80
C GLU A 210 7.38 11.01 -0.87
N SER A 211 6.28 10.41 -1.36
CA SER A 211 6.16 8.95 -1.42
C SER A 211 7.06 8.30 -2.46
N THR A 212 7.40 9.01 -3.53
CA THR A 212 8.32 8.51 -4.58
C THR A 212 9.78 8.88 -4.36
N LYS A 213 10.06 9.74 -3.38
CA LYS A 213 11.41 10.08 -2.95
C LYS A 213 12.06 8.91 -2.21
N VAL A 214 13.39 8.80 -2.30
CA VAL A 214 14.14 7.78 -1.55
C VAL A 214 13.99 7.99 -0.04
N GLN A 215 13.41 7.02 0.64
CA GLN A 215 13.19 7.00 2.09
C GLN A 215 14.09 5.97 2.78
N ALA A 216 14.40 4.88 2.09
CA ALA A 216 15.24 3.80 2.58
C ALA A 216 15.99 3.11 1.43
N ARG A 217 16.93 2.24 1.76
CA ARG A 217 17.65 1.41 0.80
C ARG A 217 17.63 -0.04 1.23
N ARG A 218 17.37 -0.94 0.29
CA ARG A 218 17.46 -2.37 0.53
C ARG A 218 18.92 -2.77 0.72
N PRO A 219 19.32 -3.34 1.88
CA PRO A 219 20.72 -3.64 2.16
C PRO A 219 21.37 -4.60 1.15
N SER A 220 20.64 -5.63 0.69
CA SER A 220 21.17 -6.68 -0.18
C SER A 220 21.45 -6.23 -1.62
N THR A 221 20.77 -5.19 -2.11
CA THR A 221 20.86 -4.74 -3.52
C THR A 221 21.19 -3.26 -3.69
N GLY A 222 21.12 -2.47 -2.61
CA GLY A 222 21.21 -1.02 -2.67
C GLY A 222 19.99 -0.33 -3.32
N SER A 223 18.97 -1.10 -3.72
CA SER A 223 17.76 -0.56 -4.35
C SER A 223 17.11 0.51 -3.50
N ARG A 224 16.69 1.58 -4.14
CA ARG A 224 16.04 2.74 -3.51
C ARG A 224 14.57 2.42 -3.25
N TYR A 225 14.04 2.82 -2.12
CA TYR A 225 12.65 2.62 -1.75
C TYR A 225 12.05 3.88 -1.15
N GLY A 226 10.87 4.26 -1.61
CA GLY A 226 10.08 5.36 -1.09
C GLY A 226 9.03 4.88 -0.08
N TYR A 227 7.88 5.56 -0.03
CA TYR A 227 6.73 5.09 0.73
C TYR A 227 5.92 4.12 -0.12
N GLN A 228 6.27 2.83 -0.09
CA GLN A 228 5.66 1.74 -0.86
C GLN A 228 5.88 1.87 -2.38
N TRP A 229 7.01 2.46 -2.79
CA TRP A 229 7.48 2.62 -4.17
C TRP A 229 8.94 2.18 -4.30
N TRP A 230 9.22 1.42 -5.38
CA TRP A 230 10.58 1.08 -5.81
C TRP A 230 11.17 2.15 -6.72
#